data_e3b7ffa955b74d1c8f3a6b0da2fc5d91
#
_entry.id   e3b7ffa955b74d1c8f3a6b0da2fc5d91
#
_cell.length_a   1.000
_cell.length_b   1.000
_cell.length_c   1.000
_cell.angle_alpha   90.00
_cell.angle_beta   90.00
_cell.angle_gamma   90.00
#
_symmetry.space_group_name_H-M   'P 1'
#
loop_
_entity.id
_entity.type
_entity.pdbx_description
1 polymer ?
#
loop_
_entity_poly.entity_id
_entity_poly.type
_entity_poly.pdbx_seq_one_letter_code
_entity_poly.pdbx_strand_id
1 'polypeptide(L)'
;TIFIMFQKDEESTMTDNKISHTDEGLQDNEQIEQAILALQQHPSQEMLAHTLTVLRRRMLAHGQLIVAVEPPAGDNQMRLQAIRTDDGKKWWTAFTSFDEEIKGGGSVMSTFLADIEKLFSSALSVEEIDGVIINPWNRTLMLDKNLIRIIRG
;
A
#
# COMPACT_ATOMS: atom_id res chain seq x y z
N THR A 1 18.28 4.02 -3.93
CA THR A 1 17.61 3.11 -4.82
C THR A 1 16.42 2.50 -4.16
N ILE A 2 15.33 2.57 -4.82
CA ILE A 2 14.11 2.00 -4.31
C ILE A 2 14.06 0.56 -4.72
N PHE A 3 14.09 -0.31 -3.75
CA PHE A 3 14.04 -1.70 -4.06
C PHE A 3 13.07 -2.40 -3.14
N ILE A 4 12.07 -2.99 -3.70
CA ILE A 4 11.08 -3.74 -2.94
C ILE A 4 10.95 -5.09 -3.58
N MET A 5 10.97 -6.11 -2.75
CA MET A 5 10.80 -7.46 -3.25
C MET A 5 9.34 -7.70 -3.49
N PHE A 6 9.00 -7.80 -4.74
CA PHE A 6 7.64 -8.10 -5.10
C PHE A 6 7.46 -9.60 -5.18
N GLN A 7 6.27 -10.00 -4.82
CA GLN A 7 5.89 -11.35 -5.00
C GLN A 7 5.24 -11.47 -6.35
N LYS A 8 5.94 -12.03 -7.28
CA LYS A 8 5.39 -12.14 -8.59
C LYS A 8 4.40 -13.25 -8.64
N ASP A 9 3.39 -13.04 -9.40
CA ASP A 9 2.33 -13.99 -9.51
C ASP A 9 2.29 -14.69 -10.81
N GLU A 10 3.41 -14.89 -11.39
CA GLU A 10 3.39 -15.48 -12.68
C GLU A 10 2.77 -16.84 -12.68
N GLU A 11 2.88 -17.52 -11.59
CA GLU A 11 2.25 -18.82 -11.57
C GLU A 11 0.78 -18.71 -11.63
N SER A 12 0.26 -17.71 -11.02
CA SER A 12 -1.17 -17.61 -10.95
C SER A 12 -1.74 -17.26 -12.29
N THR A 13 -0.94 -16.77 -13.17
CA THR A 13 -1.50 -16.36 -14.44
C THR A 13 -2.02 -17.51 -15.22
N MET A 14 -1.42 -18.65 -15.08
CA MET A 14 -1.88 -19.74 -15.85
C MET A 14 -3.11 -20.35 -15.30
N THR A 15 -3.44 -20.04 -14.14
CA THR A 15 -4.62 -20.62 -13.61
C THR A 15 -5.74 -19.67 -13.66
N ASP A 16 -5.86 -19.08 -14.68
CA ASP A 16 -6.97 -18.31 -15.05
C ASP A 16 -8.11 -18.25 -14.08
N ASN A 17 -8.59 -19.34 -13.67
CA ASN A 17 -9.77 -19.34 -12.84
C ASN A 17 -9.43 -19.20 -11.37
N LYS A 18 -8.21 -18.93 -11.07
CA LYS A 18 -7.81 -18.85 -9.69
C LYS A 18 -7.55 -17.45 -9.26
N ILE A 19 -8.36 -16.55 -9.70
CA ILE A 19 -8.17 -15.16 -9.35
C ILE A 19 -8.15 -14.98 -7.86
N SER A 20 -9.00 -15.69 -7.16
CA SER A 20 -9.04 -15.56 -5.72
C SER A 20 -7.75 -16.01 -5.07
N HIS A 21 -7.02 -16.88 -5.72
CA HIS A 21 -5.76 -17.34 -5.16
C HIS A 21 -4.68 -16.29 -5.24
N THR A 22 -4.66 -15.53 -6.34
CA THR A 22 -3.67 -14.50 -6.48
C THR A 22 -3.89 -13.39 -5.48
N ASP A 23 -5.10 -13.28 -4.95
CA ASP A 23 -5.42 -12.23 -4.03
C ASP A 23 -5.39 -12.69 -2.59
N GLU A 24 -4.76 -13.81 -2.33
CA GLU A 24 -4.75 -14.34 -0.98
C GLU A 24 -4.15 -13.36 0.00
N GLY A 25 -3.10 -12.65 -0.40
CA GLY A 25 -2.48 -11.66 0.46
C GLY A 25 -3.34 -10.46 0.71
N LEU A 26 -4.40 -10.27 -0.07
CA LEU A 26 -5.33 -9.17 0.11
C LEU A 26 -6.54 -9.55 0.93
N GLN A 27 -6.69 -10.81 1.28
CA GLN A 27 -7.80 -11.23 2.11
C GLN A 27 -7.75 -10.49 3.43
N ASP A 28 -8.91 -10.14 3.92
CA ASP A 28 -9.06 -9.40 5.17
C ASP A 28 -8.56 -7.96 5.10
N ASN A 29 -8.11 -7.48 3.96
CA ASN A 29 -7.76 -6.07 3.84
C ASN A 29 -8.97 -5.17 3.97
N GLU A 30 -10.16 -5.70 3.80
CA GLU A 30 -11.36 -4.92 4.06
C GLU A 30 -11.40 -4.46 5.51
N GLN A 31 -10.73 -5.15 6.43
CA GLN A 31 -10.63 -4.69 7.80
C GLN A 31 -9.88 -3.37 7.86
N ILE A 32 -8.86 -3.21 7.03
CA ILE A 32 -8.15 -1.93 6.94
C ILE A 32 -9.10 -0.88 6.40
N GLU A 33 -9.84 -1.21 5.34
CA GLU A 33 -10.75 -0.25 4.72
C GLU A 33 -11.81 0.21 5.68
N GLN A 34 -12.36 -0.70 6.46
CA GLN A 34 -13.39 -0.35 7.43
C GLN A 34 -12.82 0.49 8.56
N ALA A 35 -11.61 0.18 8.99
CA ALA A 35 -10.98 0.98 10.04
C ALA A 35 -10.73 2.41 9.55
N ILE A 36 -10.28 2.55 8.31
CA ILE A 36 -10.06 3.88 7.75
C ILE A 36 -11.38 4.64 7.66
N LEU A 37 -12.43 3.96 7.20
CA LEU A 37 -13.73 4.61 7.09
C LEU A 37 -14.21 5.08 8.45
N ALA A 38 -14.08 4.25 9.47
CA ALA A 38 -14.49 4.63 10.81
C ALA A 38 -13.67 5.82 11.31
N LEU A 39 -12.38 5.84 11.01
CA LEU A 39 -11.54 6.96 11.40
C LEU A 39 -11.98 8.23 10.70
N GLN A 40 -12.33 8.15 9.43
CA GLN A 40 -12.79 9.30 8.68
C GLN A 40 -14.10 9.84 9.23
N GLN A 41 -14.99 8.95 9.65
CA GLN A 41 -16.28 9.35 10.17
C GLN A 41 -16.18 9.89 11.59
N HIS A 42 -15.28 9.36 12.38
CA HIS A 42 -15.12 9.76 13.79
C HIS A 42 -13.64 9.93 14.11
N PRO A 43 -13.02 11.01 13.64
CA PRO A 43 -11.58 11.19 13.86
C PRO A 43 -11.29 11.33 15.35
N SER A 44 -10.36 10.51 15.83
CA SER A 44 -9.91 10.57 17.21
C SER A 44 -8.59 9.82 17.31
N GLN A 45 -7.88 10.07 18.39
CA GLN A 45 -6.64 9.33 18.62
C GLN A 45 -6.92 7.84 18.83
N GLU A 46 -8.04 7.53 19.44
CA GLU A 46 -8.41 6.14 19.65
C GLU A 46 -8.67 5.43 18.35
N MET A 47 -9.38 6.08 17.44
CA MET A 47 -9.65 5.49 16.14
C MET A 47 -8.38 5.37 15.32
N LEU A 48 -7.49 6.33 15.43
CA LEU A 48 -6.21 6.22 14.74
C LEU A 48 -5.43 5.04 15.30
N ALA A 49 -5.35 4.92 16.62
CA ALA A 49 -4.64 3.80 17.23
C ALA A 49 -5.23 2.46 16.79
N HIS A 50 -6.54 2.40 16.72
CA HIS A 50 -7.21 1.18 16.26
C HIS A 50 -6.82 0.86 14.82
N THR A 51 -6.81 1.87 13.97
CA THR A 51 -6.46 1.67 12.56
C THR A 51 -5.02 1.17 12.42
N LEU A 52 -4.11 1.75 13.19
CA LEU A 52 -2.73 1.30 13.17
C LEU A 52 -2.60 -0.14 13.68
N THR A 53 -3.41 -0.50 14.66
CA THR A 53 -3.42 -1.87 15.16
C THR A 53 -3.91 -2.85 14.10
N VAL A 54 -4.94 -2.47 13.36
CA VAL A 54 -5.44 -3.33 12.29
C VAL A 54 -4.35 -3.53 11.24
N LEU A 55 -3.65 -2.45 10.87
CA LEU A 55 -2.56 -2.56 9.91
C LEU A 55 -1.47 -3.49 10.43
N ARG A 56 -1.13 -3.36 11.71
CA ARG A 56 -0.11 -4.21 12.28
C ARG A 56 -0.52 -5.68 12.24
N ARG A 57 -1.78 -5.97 12.55
CA ARG A 57 -2.26 -7.34 12.48
C ARG A 57 -2.17 -7.89 11.08
N ARG A 58 -2.55 -7.09 10.09
CA ARG A 58 -2.44 -7.54 8.71
C ARG A 58 -0.98 -7.76 8.32
N MET A 59 -0.10 -6.87 8.78
CA MET A 59 1.32 -7.01 8.52
C MET A 59 1.86 -8.31 9.11
N LEU A 60 1.51 -8.58 10.36
CA LEU A 60 1.99 -9.79 11.03
C LEU A 60 1.40 -11.05 10.45
N ALA A 61 0.26 -10.95 9.83
CA ALA A 61 -0.37 -12.08 9.16
C ALA A 61 0.10 -12.21 7.71
N HIS A 62 1.18 -11.51 7.35
CA HIS A 62 1.77 -11.55 6.01
C HIS A 62 0.84 -11.00 4.94
N GLY A 63 0.03 -10.02 5.32
CA GLY A 63 -0.84 -9.35 4.37
C GLY A 63 -0.04 -8.55 3.36
N GLN A 64 -0.70 -8.24 2.26
CA GLN A 64 -0.09 -7.52 1.15
C GLN A 64 -0.95 -6.34 0.75
N LEU A 65 -0.31 -5.37 0.11
CA LEU A 65 -1.00 -4.25 -0.51
C LEU A 65 -0.59 -4.20 -1.96
N ILE A 66 -1.43 -3.57 -2.77
CA ILE A 66 -1.14 -3.40 -4.18
C ILE A 66 -0.33 -2.12 -4.33
N VAL A 67 0.76 -2.20 -5.08
CA VAL A 67 1.54 -1.02 -5.43
C VAL A 67 1.60 -0.91 -6.94
N ALA A 68 1.68 0.31 -7.43
CA ALA A 68 1.80 0.58 -8.86
C ALA A 68 3.22 1.01 -9.16
N VAL A 69 3.70 0.60 -10.33
CA VAL A 69 5.07 0.86 -10.74
C VAL A 69 5.03 1.81 -11.91
N GLU A 70 5.86 2.86 -11.83
CA GLU A 70 5.95 3.82 -12.91
C GLU A 70 6.57 3.19 -14.14
N PRO A 71 6.22 3.68 -15.33
CA PRO A 71 6.83 3.17 -16.54
C PRO A 71 8.34 3.35 -16.50
N PRO A 72 9.09 2.43 -17.10
CA PRO A 72 10.54 2.53 -17.09
C PRO A 72 11.01 3.84 -17.73
N ALA A 73 12.00 4.43 -17.13
CA ALA A 73 12.55 5.68 -17.63
C ALA A 73 13.88 5.48 -18.35
N GLY A 74 14.15 4.25 -18.75
CA GLY A 74 15.36 3.99 -19.49
C GLY A 74 16.57 3.63 -18.65
N ASP A 75 16.43 3.63 -17.35
CA ASP A 75 17.55 3.32 -16.46
C ASP A 75 17.42 1.93 -15.83
N ASN A 76 16.47 1.15 -16.30
CA ASN A 76 16.25 -0.22 -15.81
C ASN A 76 15.91 -0.28 -14.34
N GLN A 77 15.46 0.81 -13.76
CA GLN A 77 15.07 0.83 -12.37
C GLN A 77 13.56 0.84 -12.26
N MET A 78 13.09 0.09 -11.29
CA MET A 78 11.67 0.02 -11.00
C MET A 78 11.36 1.03 -9.91
N ARG A 79 10.42 1.91 -10.17
CA ARG A 79 10.05 2.93 -9.21
C ARG A 79 8.58 2.82 -8.90
N LEU A 80 8.26 2.86 -7.63
CA LEU A 80 6.87 2.87 -7.22
C LEU A 80 6.25 4.22 -7.50
N GLN A 81 4.97 4.19 -7.84
CA GLN A 81 4.22 5.41 -8.03
C GLN A 81 4.24 6.23 -6.75
N ALA A 82 4.42 7.51 -6.90
CA ALA A 82 4.47 8.42 -5.76
C ALA A 82 3.61 9.63 -6.05
N ILE A 83 3.12 10.23 -4.97
CA ILE A 83 2.33 11.45 -5.04
C ILE A 83 3.06 12.50 -4.21
N ARG A 84 3.13 13.72 -4.76
CA ARG A 84 3.71 14.84 -4.03
C ARG A 84 2.56 15.69 -3.50
N THR A 85 2.62 16.00 -2.21
CA THR A 85 1.62 16.87 -1.61
C THR A 85 2.09 18.31 -1.60
N ASP A 86 1.15 19.21 -1.31
CA ASP A 86 1.42 20.65 -1.42
C ASP A 86 2.52 21.11 -0.47
N ASP A 87 2.73 20.38 0.61
CA ASP A 87 3.77 20.74 1.57
C ASP A 87 5.15 20.27 1.12
N GLY A 88 5.26 19.74 -0.09
CA GLY A 88 6.54 19.31 -0.63
C GLY A 88 6.91 17.88 -0.29
N LYS A 89 6.07 17.18 0.44
CA LYS A 89 6.36 15.80 0.80
C LYS A 89 6.02 14.86 -0.33
N LYS A 90 6.69 13.73 -0.32
CA LYS A 90 6.52 12.73 -1.36
C LYS A 90 6.13 11.41 -0.72
N TRP A 91 5.11 10.76 -1.27
CA TRP A 91 4.50 9.58 -0.67
C TRP A 91 4.37 8.49 -1.70
N TRP A 92 4.69 7.28 -1.31
CA TRP A 92 4.34 6.13 -2.13
C TRP A 92 2.86 5.87 -1.98
N THR A 93 2.25 5.30 -3.01
CA THR A 93 0.84 4.93 -2.96
C THR A 93 0.71 3.42 -2.84
N ALA A 94 -0.28 3.00 -2.09
CA ALA A 94 -0.60 1.59 -1.95
C ALA A 94 -2.12 1.46 -1.86
N PHE A 95 -2.62 0.28 -2.19
CA PHE A 95 -4.07 0.07 -2.25
C PHE A 95 -4.40 -1.23 -1.54
N THR A 96 -5.54 -1.23 -0.87
CA THR A 96 -6.00 -2.42 -0.16
C THR A 96 -6.68 -3.42 -1.09
N SER A 97 -7.15 -2.97 -2.24
CA SER A 97 -7.82 -3.84 -3.20
C SER A 97 -7.67 -3.25 -4.59
N PHE A 98 -7.95 -4.05 -5.59
CA PHE A 98 -7.93 -3.57 -6.97
C PHE A 98 -9.05 -2.56 -7.20
N ASP A 99 -10.16 -2.69 -6.51
CA ASP A 99 -11.22 -1.70 -6.62
C ASP A 99 -10.73 -0.32 -6.20
N GLU A 100 -9.91 -0.26 -5.16
CA GLU A 100 -9.37 1.02 -4.72
C GLU A 100 -8.36 1.56 -5.72
N GLU A 101 -7.59 0.68 -6.33
CA GLU A 101 -6.58 1.11 -7.28
C GLU A 101 -7.21 1.71 -8.52
N ILE A 102 -8.27 1.11 -9.05
CA ILE A 102 -8.85 1.61 -10.27
C ILE A 102 -9.70 2.86 -10.08
N LYS A 103 -10.02 3.21 -8.84
CA LYS A 103 -10.79 4.43 -8.58
C LYS A 103 -10.07 5.67 -9.04
N GLY A 104 -8.76 5.59 -9.18
CA GLY A 104 -8.00 6.72 -9.65
C GLY A 104 -8.26 7.05 -11.10
N GLY A 105 -8.74 6.10 -11.87
CA GLY A 105 -9.09 6.32 -13.25
C GLY A 105 -7.97 6.78 -14.12
N GLY A 106 -6.75 6.59 -13.69
CA GLY A 106 -5.62 7.11 -14.41
C GLY A 106 -5.11 6.19 -15.48
N SER A 107 -3.89 6.41 -15.88
CA SER A 107 -3.27 5.62 -16.91
C SER A 107 -3.02 4.21 -16.40
N VAL A 108 -2.91 3.30 -17.35
CA VAL A 108 -2.63 1.92 -17.03
C VAL A 108 -1.20 1.82 -16.53
N MET A 109 -1.02 1.21 -15.38
CA MET A 109 0.29 0.99 -14.81
C MET A 109 0.38 -0.46 -14.37
N SER A 110 1.59 -0.95 -14.34
CA SER A 110 1.82 -2.28 -13.81
C SER A 110 1.62 -2.26 -12.31
N THR A 111 0.95 -3.27 -11.80
CA THR A 111 0.71 -3.38 -10.37
C THR A 111 1.31 -4.68 -9.85
N PHE A 112 1.70 -4.66 -8.60
CA PHE A 112 2.29 -5.82 -7.93
C PHE A 112 1.76 -5.89 -6.50
N LEU A 113 1.79 -7.08 -5.95
CA LEU A 113 1.48 -7.27 -4.54
C LEU A 113 2.77 -7.14 -3.75
N ALA A 114 2.75 -6.30 -2.74
CA ALA A 114 3.90 -6.10 -1.88
C ALA A 114 3.53 -6.45 -0.45
N ASP A 115 4.39 -7.19 0.22
CA ASP A 115 4.18 -7.47 1.63
C ASP A 115 4.15 -6.17 2.40
N ILE A 116 3.19 -6.03 3.29
CA ILE A 116 3.06 -4.80 4.07
C ILE A 116 4.35 -4.52 4.82
N GLU A 117 4.92 -5.55 5.43
CA GLU A 117 6.13 -5.39 6.21
C GLU A 117 7.28 -4.90 5.35
N LYS A 118 7.43 -5.45 4.16
CA LYS A 118 8.52 -5.06 3.27
C LYS A 118 8.32 -3.66 2.71
N LEU A 119 7.07 -3.33 2.39
CA LEU A 119 6.77 -2.00 1.89
C LEU A 119 7.11 -0.95 2.94
N PHE A 120 6.69 -1.18 4.18
CA PHE A 120 6.95 -0.23 5.25
C PHE A 120 8.44 -0.14 5.57
N SER A 121 9.12 -1.26 5.57
CA SER A 121 10.55 -1.28 5.82
C SER A 121 11.29 -0.47 4.76
N SER A 122 10.90 -0.65 3.50
CA SER A 122 11.52 0.10 2.41
C SER A 122 11.22 1.59 2.51
N ALA A 123 9.99 1.94 2.89
CA ALA A 123 9.64 3.34 3.01
C ALA A 123 10.47 4.04 4.08
N LEU A 124 10.81 3.32 5.14
CA LEU A 124 11.64 3.91 6.19
C LEU A 124 13.07 4.10 5.75
N SER A 125 13.55 3.31 4.80
CA SER A 125 14.94 3.38 4.37
C SER A 125 15.19 4.34 3.21
N VAL A 126 14.15 4.77 2.51
CA VAL A 126 14.30 5.66 1.37
C VAL A 126 14.09 7.10 1.82
N GLU A 127 15.18 7.88 1.78
CA GLU A 127 15.13 9.23 2.33
C GLU A 127 14.18 10.15 1.59
N GLU A 128 14.08 9.97 0.28
CA GLU A 128 13.24 10.85 -0.53
C GLU A 128 11.75 10.67 -0.25
N ILE A 129 11.37 9.59 0.38
CA ILE A 129 9.97 9.28 0.62
C ILE A 129 9.63 9.64 2.06
N ASP A 130 8.53 10.34 2.25
CA ASP A 130 8.09 10.76 3.56
C ASP A 130 7.11 9.81 4.20
N GLY A 131 6.54 8.93 3.42
CA GLY A 131 5.61 7.94 3.94
C GLY A 131 4.86 7.24 2.85
N VAL A 132 3.76 6.61 3.24
CA VAL A 132 2.91 5.83 2.34
C VAL A 132 1.48 6.33 2.48
N ILE A 133 0.82 6.56 1.35
CA ILE A 133 -0.61 6.85 1.35
C ILE A 133 -1.33 5.58 0.93
N ILE A 134 -2.22 5.13 1.79
CA ILE A 134 -3.06 3.98 1.48
C ILE A 134 -4.36 4.50 0.90
N ASN A 135 -4.76 3.97 -0.23
CA ASN A 135 -6.00 4.30 -0.93
C ASN A 135 -6.15 5.80 -1.18
N PRO A 136 -5.27 6.38 -1.99
CA PRO A 136 -5.27 7.83 -2.18
C PRO A 136 -6.54 8.38 -2.79
N TRP A 137 -7.38 7.55 -3.41
CA TRP A 137 -8.58 8.04 -4.09
C TRP A 137 -9.82 7.90 -3.24
N ASN A 138 -9.81 7.07 -2.21
CA ASN A 138 -10.98 6.79 -1.39
C ASN A 138 -10.52 6.05 -0.14
N ARG A 139 -11.18 6.29 0.99
CA ARG A 139 -10.80 5.66 2.25
C ARG A 139 -9.30 5.81 2.48
N THR A 140 -8.86 7.05 2.44
CA THR A 140 -7.45 7.40 2.41
C THR A 140 -6.85 7.44 3.80
N LEU A 141 -5.65 6.90 3.93
CA LEU A 141 -4.88 6.98 5.17
C LEU A 141 -3.47 7.37 4.82
N MET A 142 -2.98 8.46 5.41
CA MET A 142 -1.62 8.90 5.18
C MET A 142 -0.75 8.48 6.35
N LEU A 143 0.28 7.74 6.05
CA LEU A 143 1.17 7.20 7.08
C LEU A 143 2.55 7.81 6.89
N ASP A 144 2.91 8.76 7.77
CA ASP A 144 4.27 9.27 7.74
C ASP A 144 5.19 8.24 8.40
N LYS A 145 6.48 8.51 8.37
CA LYS A 145 7.44 7.54 8.86
C LYS A 145 7.27 7.26 10.35
N ASN A 146 6.82 8.24 11.11
CA ASN A 146 6.57 8.01 12.54
C ASN A 146 5.45 7.00 12.75
N LEU A 147 4.36 7.14 12.00
CA LEU A 147 3.26 6.21 12.11
C LEU A 147 3.67 4.83 11.64
N ILE A 148 4.47 4.77 10.58
CA ILE A 148 4.95 3.48 10.09
C ILE A 148 5.80 2.79 11.14
N ARG A 149 6.65 3.54 11.82
CA ARG A 149 7.45 2.95 12.90
C ARG A 149 6.57 2.41 14.02
N ILE A 150 5.50 3.12 14.34
CA ILE A 150 4.58 2.65 15.37
C ILE A 150 3.93 1.34 14.95
N ILE A 151 3.52 1.24 13.68
CA ILE A 151 2.90 0.01 13.19
C ILE A 151 3.88 -1.15 13.27
N ARG A 152 5.12 -0.91 12.91
CA ARG A 152 6.11 -1.99 12.93
C ARG A 152 6.50 -2.39 14.34
N GLY A 153 6.40 -1.49 15.26
CA GLY A 153 6.75 -1.75 16.65
C GLY A 153 8.21 -1.50 16.91
#